data_8807991b3282e738f8fbbbb43fb5a86a
#
_entry.id   8807991b3282e738f8fbbbb43fb5a86a
#
_cell.length_a   1.000
_cell.length_b   1.000
_cell.length_c   1.000
_cell.angle_alpha   90.00
_cell.angle_beta   90.00
_cell.angle_gamma   90.00
#
_symmetry.space_group_name_H-M   'P 1'
#
loop_
_entity.id
_entity.type
_entity.pdbx_description
1 polymer ?
#
loop_
_entity_poly.entity_id
_entity_poly.type
_entity_poly.pdbx_seq_one_letter_code
_entity_poly.pdbx_strand_id
1 'polypeptide(L)'
;MSFKILKNNCCGLDVHKTWIFACIGITDSNKRTVYKQARFSSFTKGLQELCHWLAKYDCTDVCMESTGKYWIPVFNILEKNNIWVTLSHPKYTKPQKGNKTDRKDAKWICDLYMCGMVKPSFIPPADIRELRDLVRYRFKLTCMITGEKNRAHNCLTVSNLKLDDVFSDIFGRSSRSITEQILQHPGETFDVAPFVHGRCKTPIEEIQAAVDGAVSKEQAVKLRQCLNHILSLIHISEPTRPR
;
A
#
# COMPACT_ATOMS: atom_id res chain seq x y z
N MET A 1 15.65 40.86 5.95
CA MET A 1 16.65 39.77 6.04
C MET A 1 16.77 39.14 4.67
N SER A 2 17.96 39.11 4.06
CA SER A 2 18.18 38.39 2.80
C SER A 2 18.48 36.93 3.16
N PHE A 3 17.72 35.98 2.66
CA PHE A 3 17.98 34.56 2.83
C PHE A 3 19.30 34.17 2.14
N LYS A 4 20.14 33.41 2.82
CA LYS A 4 21.39 32.90 2.22
C LYS A 4 21.05 31.79 1.22
N ILE A 5 21.44 31.96 -0.04
CA ILE A 5 21.31 30.92 -1.06
C ILE A 5 22.43 29.88 -0.82
N LEU A 6 22.02 28.63 -0.67
CA LEU A 6 22.94 27.49 -0.47
C LEU A 6 23.11 26.66 -1.74
N LYS A 7 22.11 26.65 -2.64
CA LYS A 7 22.15 25.95 -3.93
C LYS A 7 21.95 26.94 -5.06
N ASN A 8 22.95 27.09 -5.91
CA ASN A 8 22.93 28.08 -7.00
C ASN A 8 22.17 27.60 -8.24
N ASN A 9 21.99 26.28 -8.40
CA ASN A 9 21.23 25.69 -9.48
C ASN A 9 20.43 24.50 -8.93
N CYS A 10 19.12 24.62 -8.87
CA CYS A 10 18.24 23.53 -8.46
C CYS A 10 16.81 23.72 -9.00
N CYS A 11 16.04 22.64 -8.92
CA CYS A 11 14.66 22.64 -9.42
C CYS A 11 13.66 22.26 -8.32
N GLY A 12 12.54 23.00 -8.26
CA GLY A 12 11.36 22.62 -7.51
C GLY A 12 10.31 21.99 -8.43
N LEU A 13 9.75 20.85 -8.02
CA LEU A 13 8.66 20.17 -8.74
C LEU A 13 7.39 20.16 -7.90
N ASP A 14 6.31 20.62 -8.51
CA ASP A 14 4.94 20.37 -8.03
C ASP A 14 4.34 19.24 -8.85
N VAL A 15 4.09 18.09 -8.18
CA VAL A 15 3.73 16.83 -8.82
C VAL A 15 2.25 16.54 -8.65
N HIS A 16 1.52 16.49 -9.77
CA HIS A 16 0.12 16.09 -9.85
C HIS A 16 -0.06 14.72 -10.53
N LYS A 17 -1.28 14.24 -10.53
CA LYS A 17 -1.65 12.97 -11.18
C LYS A 17 -1.34 12.95 -12.68
N THR A 18 -1.60 14.04 -13.39
CA THR A 18 -1.55 14.11 -14.86
C THR A 18 -0.44 15.00 -15.41
N TRP A 19 0.14 15.86 -14.58
CA TRP A 19 1.23 16.76 -14.96
C TRP A 19 2.18 17.08 -13.82
N ILE A 20 3.33 17.61 -14.18
CA ILE A 20 4.34 18.12 -13.26
C ILE A 20 4.63 19.57 -13.68
N PHE A 21 4.58 20.48 -12.73
CA PHE A 21 5.11 21.82 -12.90
C PHE A 21 6.54 21.86 -12.35
N ALA A 22 7.48 22.36 -13.16
CA ALA A 22 8.89 22.46 -12.81
C ALA A 22 9.35 23.92 -12.81
N CYS A 23 10.14 24.29 -11.83
CA CYS A 23 10.78 25.59 -11.73
C CYS A 23 12.26 25.42 -11.38
N ILE A 24 13.17 25.72 -12.31
CA ILE A 24 14.61 25.82 -12.05
C ILE A 24 14.93 27.23 -11.61
N GLY A 25 15.67 27.37 -10.52
CA GLY A 25 16.29 28.59 -10.06
C GLY A 25 17.80 28.55 -10.29
N ILE A 26 18.33 29.52 -11.04
CA ILE A 26 19.76 29.67 -11.33
C ILE A 26 20.22 31.00 -10.76
N THR A 27 21.17 30.97 -9.86
CA THR A 27 21.74 32.16 -9.23
C THR A 27 23.15 32.42 -9.74
N ASP A 28 23.37 33.62 -10.26
CA ASP A 28 24.65 34.08 -10.75
C ASP A 28 25.61 34.51 -9.62
N SER A 29 26.86 34.85 -9.99
CA SER A 29 27.88 35.36 -9.07
C SER A 29 27.47 36.69 -8.38
N ASN A 30 26.55 37.43 -9.00
CA ASN A 30 26.03 38.71 -8.47
C ASN A 30 24.80 38.50 -7.58
N LYS A 31 24.50 37.25 -7.18
CA LYS A 31 23.34 36.87 -6.36
C LYS A 31 21.98 37.19 -6.99
N ARG A 32 21.92 37.30 -8.32
CA ARG A 32 20.66 37.43 -9.07
C ARG A 32 20.16 36.06 -9.45
N THR A 33 18.90 35.75 -9.10
CA THR A 33 18.26 34.47 -9.44
C THR A 33 17.35 34.62 -10.64
N VAL A 34 17.58 33.79 -11.65
CA VAL A 34 16.72 33.67 -12.84
C VAL A 34 15.94 32.38 -12.76
N TYR A 35 14.64 32.43 -13.02
CA TYR A 35 13.76 31.28 -13.00
C TYR A 35 13.39 30.81 -14.40
N LYS A 36 13.48 29.52 -14.63
CA LYS A 36 12.94 28.84 -15.81
C LYS A 36 11.81 27.94 -15.38
N GLN A 37 10.69 28.00 -16.05
CA GLN A 37 9.50 27.24 -15.67
C GLN A 37 8.97 26.48 -16.88
N ALA A 38 8.55 25.25 -16.67
CA ALA A 38 7.93 24.40 -17.68
C ALA A 38 6.90 23.47 -17.06
N ARG A 39 5.99 22.96 -17.87
CA ARG A 39 4.99 21.96 -17.50
C ARG A 39 5.21 20.72 -18.34
N PHE A 40 5.20 19.56 -17.69
CA PHE A 40 5.39 18.27 -18.33
C PHE A 40 4.22 17.34 -18.04
N SER A 41 3.96 16.41 -18.94
CA SER A 41 3.02 15.33 -18.68
C SER A 41 3.61 14.33 -17.68
N SER A 42 2.77 13.70 -16.85
CA SER A 42 3.19 12.61 -15.97
C SER A 42 3.37 11.27 -16.70
N PHE A 43 3.10 11.18 -18.00
CA PHE A 43 3.43 10.00 -18.80
C PHE A 43 4.95 9.86 -18.98
N THR A 44 5.41 8.63 -19.23
CA THR A 44 6.85 8.33 -19.35
C THR A 44 7.58 9.25 -20.31
N LYS A 45 6.98 9.55 -21.48
CA LYS A 45 7.54 10.52 -22.46
C LYS A 45 7.75 11.90 -21.82
N GLY A 46 6.74 12.43 -21.12
CA GLY A 46 6.84 13.73 -20.47
C GLY A 46 7.88 13.75 -19.35
N LEU A 47 8.06 12.64 -18.62
CA LEU A 47 9.12 12.51 -17.62
C LEU A 47 10.52 12.47 -18.26
N GLN A 48 10.67 11.87 -19.43
CA GLN A 48 11.91 11.92 -20.21
C GLN A 48 12.19 13.35 -20.73
N GLU A 49 11.16 14.05 -21.20
CA GLU A 49 11.25 15.47 -21.59
C GLU A 49 11.68 16.34 -20.40
N LEU A 50 11.17 16.08 -19.19
CA LEU A 50 11.63 16.74 -17.97
C LEU A 50 13.13 16.48 -17.72
N CYS A 51 13.61 15.24 -17.85
CA CYS A 51 15.02 14.93 -17.68
C CYS A 51 15.91 15.68 -18.71
N HIS A 52 15.51 15.69 -19.98
CA HIS A 52 16.22 16.45 -21.02
C HIS A 52 16.21 17.98 -20.76
N TRP A 53 15.08 18.49 -20.26
CA TRP A 53 14.97 19.89 -19.90
C TRP A 53 15.86 20.26 -18.71
N LEU A 54 15.94 19.41 -17.69
CA LEU A 54 16.87 19.58 -16.56
C LEU A 54 18.34 19.56 -17.04
N ALA A 55 18.70 18.61 -17.89
CA ALA A 55 20.03 18.51 -18.47
C ALA A 55 20.43 19.73 -19.30
N LYS A 56 19.49 20.31 -20.06
CA LYS A 56 19.71 21.56 -20.83
C LYS A 56 20.17 22.73 -19.97
N TYR A 57 19.81 22.74 -18.69
CA TYR A 57 20.18 23.80 -17.74
C TYR A 57 21.20 23.34 -16.69
N ASP A 58 21.87 22.21 -16.93
CA ASP A 58 22.85 21.58 -16.02
C ASP A 58 22.30 21.44 -14.59
N CYS A 59 20.97 21.20 -14.47
CA CYS A 59 20.28 21.06 -13.18
C CYS A 59 20.19 19.60 -12.78
N THR A 60 21.04 19.19 -11.84
CA THR A 60 21.13 17.82 -11.33
C THR A 60 20.50 17.67 -9.95
N ASP A 61 19.96 18.73 -9.36
CA ASP A 61 19.48 18.78 -7.99
C ASP A 61 18.01 19.23 -7.97
N VAL A 62 17.13 18.32 -7.56
CA VAL A 62 15.68 18.48 -7.63
C VAL A 62 15.03 18.30 -6.28
N CYS A 63 14.05 19.12 -5.94
CA CYS A 63 13.18 18.97 -4.79
C CYS A 63 11.73 18.78 -5.21
N MET A 64 11.01 17.82 -4.58
CA MET A 64 9.58 17.64 -4.78
C MET A 64 8.85 17.28 -3.48
N GLU A 65 7.53 17.47 -3.47
CA GLU A 65 6.68 17.02 -2.36
C GLU A 65 6.26 15.56 -2.47
N SER A 66 6.12 14.88 -1.31
CA SER A 66 5.64 13.50 -1.21
C SER A 66 4.10 13.40 -1.23
N THR A 67 3.45 14.08 -2.16
CA THR A 67 1.98 14.08 -2.26
C THR A 67 1.46 12.76 -2.83
N GLY A 68 0.74 12.00 -2.01
CA GLY A 68 0.16 10.70 -2.37
C GLY A 68 1.23 9.70 -2.85
N LYS A 69 0.98 9.05 -4.01
CA LYS A 69 1.93 8.13 -4.67
C LYS A 69 2.46 8.67 -5.99
N TYR A 70 2.04 9.86 -6.42
CA TYR A 70 2.36 10.41 -7.74
C TYR A 70 3.83 10.78 -7.90
N TRP A 71 4.52 11.06 -6.80
CA TRP A 71 5.96 11.34 -6.79
C TRP A 71 6.83 10.12 -7.13
N ILE A 72 6.35 8.88 -6.87
CA ILE A 72 7.16 7.65 -7.00
C ILE A 72 7.68 7.43 -8.43
N PRO A 73 6.85 7.45 -9.49
CA PRO A 73 7.35 7.28 -10.85
C PRO A 73 8.27 8.42 -11.29
N VAL A 74 8.03 9.66 -10.84
CA VAL A 74 8.91 10.81 -11.11
C VAL A 74 10.26 10.59 -10.46
N PHE A 75 10.29 10.26 -9.17
CA PHE A 75 11.50 9.95 -8.41
C PHE A 75 12.33 8.86 -9.09
N ASN A 76 11.71 7.73 -9.44
CA ASN A 76 12.40 6.59 -10.03
C ASN A 76 13.03 6.92 -11.40
N ILE A 77 12.38 7.75 -12.23
CA ILE A 77 12.93 8.17 -13.52
C ILE A 77 14.06 9.16 -13.34
N LEU A 78 13.93 10.13 -12.45
CA LEU A 78 14.99 11.09 -12.15
C LEU A 78 16.24 10.40 -11.57
N GLU A 79 16.04 9.49 -10.59
CA GLU A 79 17.11 8.69 -9.98
C GLU A 79 17.87 7.84 -11.04
N LYS A 80 17.15 7.20 -11.98
CA LYS A 80 17.75 6.44 -13.09
C LYS A 80 18.57 7.31 -14.05
N ASN A 81 18.26 8.60 -14.13
CA ASN A 81 19.01 9.57 -14.93
C ASN A 81 20.09 10.33 -14.13
N ASN A 82 20.51 9.80 -12.97
CA ASN A 82 21.51 10.37 -12.07
C ASN A 82 21.19 11.80 -11.60
N ILE A 83 19.91 12.13 -11.49
CA ILE A 83 19.45 13.40 -10.92
C ILE A 83 19.19 13.19 -9.44
N TRP A 84 19.83 14.01 -8.61
CA TRP A 84 19.63 13.97 -7.16
C TRP A 84 18.27 14.52 -6.78
N VAL A 85 17.48 13.70 -6.07
CA VAL A 85 16.11 14.06 -5.69
C VAL A 85 15.96 14.16 -4.18
N THR A 86 15.63 15.34 -3.71
CA THR A 86 15.21 15.59 -2.33
C THR A 86 13.70 15.53 -2.24
N LEU A 87 13.17 14.53 -1.55
CA LEU A 87 11.74 14.44 -1.26
C LEU A 87 11.44 15.12 0.07
N SER A 88 10.40 15.96 0.10
CA SER A 88 9.95 16.62 1.32
C SER A 88 8.51 16.31 1.65
N HIS A 89 8.18 16.27 2.93
CA HIS A 89 6.80 16.12 3.37
C HIS A 89 6.04 17.44 3.19
N PRO A 90 4.80 17.45 2.67
CA PRO A 90 4.00 18.65 2.40
C PRO A 90 3.87 19.62 3.58
N LYS A 91 3.97 19.12 4.82
CA LYS A 91 3.95 19.95 6.03
C LYS A 91 5.07 21.02 6.05
N TYR A 92 6.22 20.72 5.42
CA TYR A 92 7.40 21.59 5.43
C TYR A 92 7.52 22.47 4.20
N THR A 93 6.69 22.26 3.19
CA THR A 93 6.70 22.97 1.91
C THR A 93 5.43 23.79 1.69
N LYS A 94 4.44 23.74 2.60
CA LYS A 94 3.20 24.50 2.50
C LYS A 94 3.47 25.98 2.31
N PRO A 95 2.98 26.61 1.21
CA PRO A 95 3.04 28.05 1.05
C PRO A 95 2.14 28.75 2.07
N GLN A 96 2.49 29.99 2.45
CA GLN A 96 1.61 30.86 3.22
C GLN A 96 0.34 31.17 2.41
N LYS A 97 -0.79 31.44 3.12
CA LYS A 97 -2.11 31.72 2.51
C LYS A 97 -1.98 32.79 1.39
N GLY A 98 -2.47 32.48 0.20
CA GLY A 98 -2.50 33.35 -0.97
C GLY A 98 -3.11 32.68 -2.19
N ASN A 99 -3.22 33.38 -3.33
CA ASN A 99 -3.69 32.80 -4.58
C ASN A 99 -2.76 31.68 -5.05
N LYS A 100 -3.18 30.45 -4.79
CA LYS A 100 -2.45 29.22 -5.09
C LYS A 100 -2.54 28.90 -6.58
N THR A 101 -1.40 28.67 -7.24
CA THR A 101 -1.29 28.13 -8.60
C THR A 101 -0.09 27.19 -8.65
N ASP A 102 -0.19 26.10 -9.40
CA ASP A 102 0.87 25.09 -9.53
C ASP A 102 2.23 25.72 -9.93
N ARG A 103 2.18 26.77 -10.74
CA ARG A 103 3.35 27.55 -11.15
C ARG A 103 4.04 28.25 -9.98
N LYS A 104 3.25 28.81 -9.06
CA LYS A 104 3.76 29.45 -7.83
C LYS A 104 4.25 28.41 -6.84
N ASP A 105 3.57 27.26 -6.76
CA ASP A 105 3.94 26.18 -5.84
C ASP A 105 5.28 25.56 -6.24
N ALA A 106 5.51 25.25 -7.52
CA ALA A 106 6.81 24.78 -8.00
C ALA A 106 7.95 25.78 -7.74
N LYS A 107 7.67 27.10 -7.96
CA LYS A 107 8.63 28.15 -7.66
C LYS A 107 8.92 28.24 -6.15
N TRP A 108 7.91 28.16 -5.33
CA TRP A 108 8.05 28.18 -3.87
C TRP A 108 8.90 27.02 -3.35
N ILE A 109 8.67 25.79 -3.84
CA ILE A 109 9.49 24.62 -3.53
C ILE A 109 10.95 24.87 -3.93
N CYS A 110 11.17 25.46 -5.11
CA CYS A 110 12.51 25.82 -5.58
C CYS A 110 13.17 26.84 -4.62
N ASP A 111 12.48 27.91 -4.26
CA ASP A 111 12.99 28.96 -3.38
C ASP A 111 13.38 28.41 -2.00
N LEU A 112 12.51 27.59 -1.40
CA LEU A 112 12.80 26.93 -0.13
C LEU A 112 14.03 26.01 -0.23
N TYR A 113 14.13 25.28 -1.36
CA TYR A 113 15.25 24.36 -1.57
C TYR A 113 16.56 25.08 -1.80
N MET A 114 16.56 26.17 -2.57
CA MET A 114 17.72 27.05 -2.75
C MET A 114 18.25 27.60 -1.43
N CYS A 115 17.36 27.94 -0.50
CA CYS A 115 17.72 28.47 0.81
C CYS A 115 18.05 27.38 1.85
N GLY A 116 17.98 26.09 1.51
CA GLY A 116 18.19 24.99 2.45
C GLY A 116 17.12 24.87 3.53
N MET A 117 15.93 25.39 3.29
CA MET A 117 14.81 25.40 4.25
C MET A 117 13.92 24.16 4.14
N VAL A 118 14.25 23.23 3.24
CA VAL A 118 13.53 21.98 3.04
C VAL A 118 14.07 20.92 3.98
N LYS A 119 13.18 20.27 4.74
CA LYS A 119 13.53 19.08 5.52
C LYS A 119 13.42 17.82 4.64
N PRO A 120 14.54 17.13 4.34
CA PRO A 120 14.51 15.95 3.50
C PRO A 120 13.84 14.78 4.22
N SER A 121 13.04 14.01 3.46
CA SER A 121 12.54 12.70 3.88
C SER A 121 13.58 11.64 3.54
N PHE A 122 13.77 10.67 4.44
CA PHE A 122 14.62 9.54 4.15
C PHE A 122 13.99 8.60 3.12
N ILE A 123 14.66 8.38 2.01
CA ILE A 123 14.27 7.44 0.96
C ILE A 123 15.32 6.33 0.90
N PRO A 124 14.93 5.07 1.17
CA PRO A 124 15.86 3.94 1.06
C PRO A 124 16.31 3.72 -0.39
N PRO A 125 17.43 3.00 -0.60
CA PRO A 125 17.84 2.52 -1.91
C PRO A 125 16.73 1.72 -2.63
N ALA A 126 16.81 1.61 -3.96
CA ALA A 126 15.74 1.05 -4.80
C ALA A 126 15.37 -0.39 -4.40
N ASP A 127 16.37 -1.26 -4.18
CA ASP A 127 16.20 -2.65 -3.73
C ASP A 127 15.44 -2.75 -2.40
N ILE A 128 15.76 -1.89 -1.44
CA ILE A 128 15.08 -1.82 -0.15
C ILE A 128 13.64 -1.29 -0.30
N ARG A 129 13.41 -0.36 -1.24
CA ARG A 129 12.03 0.11 -1.53
C ARG A 129 11.15 -1.00 -2.09
N GLU A 130 11.69 -1.77 -3.05
CA GLU A 130 11.02 -2.92 -3.65
C GLU A 130 10.70 -4.00 -2.60
N LEU A 131 11.69 -4.37 -1.79
CA LEU A 131 11.50 -5.33 -0.69
C LEU A 131 10.42 -4.86 0.29
N ARG A 132 10.46 -3.59 0.70
CA ARG A 132 9.44 -3.02 1.61
C ARG A 132 8.05 -3.05 1.02
N ASP A 133 7.89 -2.82 -0.28
CA ASP A 133 6.57 -2.88 -0.93
C ASP A 133 6.03 -4.32 -0.95
N LEU A 134 6.86 -5.30 -1.30
CA LEU A 134 6.49 -6.72 -1.28
C LEU A 134 6.12 -7.21 0.13
N VAL A 135 6.93 -6.87 1.15
CA VAL A 135 6.65 -7.26 2.55
C VAL A 135 5.34 -6.62 3.04
N ARG A 136 5.09 -5.35 2.71
CA ARG A 136 3.83 -4.68 3.05
C ARG A 136 2.64 -5.29 2.33
N TYR A 137 2.82 -5.71 1.08
CA TYR A 137 1.77 -6.40 0.33
C TYR A 137 1.44 -7.75 0.97
N ARG A 138 2.47 -8.55 1.31
CA ARG A 138 2.29 -9.81 2.05
C ARG A 138 1.54 -9.61 3.38
N PHE A 139 1.91 -8.58 4.14
CA PHE A 139 1.21 -8.25 5.39
C PHE A 139 -0.28 -7.95 5.15
N LYS A 140 -0.61 -7.20 4.09
CA LYS A 140 -2.02 -6.94 3.73
C LYS A 140 -2.78 -8.21 3.36
N LEU A 141 -2.15 -9.15 2.64
CA LEU A 141 -2.76 -10.44 2.34
C LEU A 141 -3.06 -11.22 3.62
N THR A 142 -2.14 -11.24 4.58
CA THR A 142 -2.36 -11.86 5.89
C THR A 142 -3.53 -11.21 6.65
N CYS A 143 -3.62 -9.88 6.65
CA CYS A 143 -4.76 -9.17 7.24
C CYS A 143 -6.09 -9.51 6.56
N MET A 144 -6.09 -9.70 5.22
CA MET A 144 -7.27 -10.13 4.47
C MET A 144 -7.71 -11.54 4.88
N ILE A 145 -6.77 -12.48 5.00
CA ILE A 145 -7.05 -13.84 5.49
C ILE A 145 -7.69 -13.79 6.87
N THR A 146 -7.13 -13.01 7.79
CA THR A 146 -7.70 -12.84 9.14
C THR A 146 -9.11 -12.26 9.09
N GLY A 147 -9.35 -11.28 8.23
CA GLY A 147 -10.68 -10.70 8.03
C GLY A 147 -11.71 -11.72 7.52
N GLU A 148 -11.31 -12.58 6.57
CA GLU A 148 -12.19 -13.65 6.07
C GLU A 148 -12.43 -14.75 7.13
N LYS A 149 -11.41 -15.11 7.90
CA LYS A 149 -11.55 -16.02 9.03
C LYS A 149 -12.58 -15.52 10.06
N ASN A 150 -12.51 -14.23 10.40
CA ASN A 150 -13.48 -13.63 11.32
C ASN A 150 -14.91 -13.61 10.74
N ARG A 151 -15.07 -13.37 9.43
CA ARG A 151 -16.38 -13.45 8.77
C ARG A 151 -16.94 -14.86 8.79
N ALA A 152 -16.12 -15.87 8.49
CA ALA A 152 -16.51 -17.26 8.54
C ALA A 152 -16.91 -17.67 9.96
N HIS A 153 -16.13 -17.27 10.97
CA HIS A 153 -16.48 -17.48 12.39
C HIS A 153 -17.83 -16.85 12.75
N ASN A 154 -18.07 -15.60 12.34
CA ASN A 154 -19.36 -14.95 12.57
C ASN A 154 -20.53 -15.72 11.94
N CYS A 155 -20.36 -16.30 10.74
CA CYS A 155 -21.37 -17.14 10.11
C CYS A 155 -21.69 -18.38 10.96
N LEU A 156 -20.67 -19.04 11.52
CA LEU A 156 -20.85 -20.19 12.41
C LEU A 156 -21.56 -19.78 13.70
N THR A 157 -21.14 -18.69 14.33
CA THR A 157 -21.76 -18.16 15.57
C THR A 157 -23.24 -17.80 15.38
N VAL A 158 -23.58 -17.11 14.29
CA VAL A 158 -24.98 -16.75 13.97
C VAL A 158 -25.82 -17.99 13.71
N SER A 159 -25.23 -19.06 13.22
CA SER A 159 -25.87 -20.36 12.97
C SER A 159 -25.93 -21.25 14.22
N ASN A 160 -25.51 -20.76 15.39
CA ASN A 160 -25.34 -21.51 16.64
C ASN A 160 -24.45 -22.75 16.50
N LEU A 161 -23.42 -22.68 15.65
CA LEU A 161 -22.39 -23.71 15.51
C LEU A 161 -21.19 -23.35 16.38
N LYS A 162 -20.95 -24.13 17.43
CA LYS A 162 -19.95 -23.85 18.49
C LYS A 162 -18.61 -24.54 18.23
N LEU A 163 -18.14 -24.51 16.97
CA LEU A 163 -16.89 -25.19 16.60
C LEU A 163 -15.65 -24.58 17.25
N ASP A 164 -15.69 -23.33 17.67
CA ASP A 164 -14.64 -22.62 18.41
C ASP A 164 -14.54 -23.06 19.90
N ASP A 165 -15.60 -23.61 20.47
CA ASP A 165 -15.58 -24.14 21.83
C ASP A 165 -14.90 -25.53 21.89
N VAL A 166 -14.98 -26.31 20.81
CA VAL A 166 -14.51 -27.71 20.76
C VAL A 166 -13.22 -27.90 19.96
N PHE A 167 -12.86 -26.95 19.09
CA PHE A 167 -11.61 -26.97 18.33
C PHE A 167 -10.76 -25.73 18.58
N SER A 168 -9.49 -25.90 18.85
CA SER A 168 -8.52 -24.80 18.98
C SER A 168 -8.31 -24.00 17.67
N ASP A 169 -8.56 -24.63 16.51
CA ASP A 169 -8.54 -23.99 15.19
C ASP A 169 -9.75 -24.44 14.38
N ILE A 170 -10.70 -23.54 14.21
CA ILE A 170 -11.93 -23.78 13.42
C ILE A 170 -11.66 -23.98 11.92
N PHE A 171 -10.46 -23.67 11.44
CA PHE A 171 -10.01 -23.91 10.07
C PHE A 171 -9.09 -25.15 9.97
N GLY A 172 -8.91 -25.86 11.08
CA GLY A 172 -8.18 -27.11 11.15
C GLY A 172 -8.92 -28.25 10.41
N ARG A 173 -8.21 -29.37 10.23
CA ARG A 173 -8.68 -30.48 9.37
C ARG A 173 -10.07 -30.99 9.78
N SER A 174 -10.31 -31.31 11.06
CA SER A 174 -11.60 -31.86 11.52
C SER A 174 -12.72 -30.85 11.41
N SER A 175 -12.55 -29.65 11.96
CA SER A 175 -13.56 -28.58 11.90
C SER A 175 -13.91 -28.20 10.46
N ARG A 176 -12.93 -28.17 9.58
CA ARG A 176 -13.14 -27.89 8.16
C ARG A 176 -13.96 -28.99 7.48
N SER A 177 -13.63 -30.28 7.72
CA SER A 177 -14.40 -31.40 7.17
C SER A 177 -15.85 -31.38 7.64
N ILE A 178 -16.08 -31.08 8.92
CA ILE A 178 -17.41 -30.91 9.50
C ILE A 178 -18.14 -29.74 8.87
N THR A 179 -17.46 -28.58 8.72
CA THR A 179 -18.05 -27.39 8.08
C THR A 179 -18.41 -27.67 6.60
N GLU A 180 -17.57 -28.41 5.87
CA GLU A 180 -17.84 -28.80 4.48
C GLU A 180 -19.05 -29.72 4.41
N GLN A 181 -19.21 -30.66 5.34
CA GLN A 181 -20.40 -31.53 5.43
C GLN A 181 -21.68 -30.73 5.70
N ILE A 182 -21.65 -29.81 6.65
CA ILE A 182 -22.78 -28.91 6.94
C ILE A 182 -23.17 -28.09 5.70
N LEU A 183 -22.19 -27.62 4.93
CA LEU A 183 -22.45 -26.81 3.73
C LEU A 183 -22.96 -27.63 2.54
N GLN A 184 -22.64 -28.94 2.48
CA GLN A 184 -23.17 -29.84 1.45
C GLN A 184 -24.60 -30.28 1.75
N HIS A 185 -24.95 -30.46 3.04
CA HIS A 185 -26.23 -30.96 3.52
C HIS A 185 -26.85 -30.02 4.58
N PRO A 186 -27.26 -28.80 4.18
CA PRO A 186 -27.78 -27.80 5.12
C PRO A 186 -29.06 -28.27 5.79
N GLY A 187 -29.07 -28.31 7.13
CA GLY A 187 -30.21 -28.72 7.94
C GLY A 187 -30.37 -30.23 8.13
N GLU A 188 -29.48 -31.03 7.61
CA GLU A 188 -29.46 -32.47 7.90
C GLU A 188 -28.59 -32.76 9.12
N THR A 189 -29.06 -33.64 9.98
CA THR A 189 -28.27 -34.18 11.10
C THR A 189 -27.37 -35.29 10.59
N PHE A 190 -26.11 -35.33 11.05
CA PHE A 190 -25.13 -36.34 10.66
C PHE A 190 -24.24 -36.71 11.84
N ASP A 191 -23.64 -37.91 11.81
CA ASP A 191 -22.64 -38.33 12.77
C ASP A 191 -21.30 -37.61 12.47
N VAL A 192 -20.72 -36.90 13.46
CA VAL A 192 -19.45 -36.19 13.33
C VAL A 192 -18.23 -37.11 13.42
N ALA A 193 -18.35 -38.29 13.99
CA ALA A 193 -17.22 -39.19 14.26
C ALA A 193 -16.33 -39.47 13.03
N PRO A 194 -16.86 -39.72 11.83
CA PRO A 194 -16.05 -39.94 10.62
C PRO A 194 -15.19 -38.75 10.18
N PHE A 195 -15.56 -37.54 10.60
CA PHE A 195 -14.89 -36.28 10.20
C PHE A 195 -13.84 -35.83 11.22
N VAL A 196 -13.81 -36.45 12.41
CA VAL A 196 -12.89 -36.09 13.49
C VAL A 196 -11.58 -36.84 13.32
N HIS A 197 -10.47 -36.10 13.26
CA HIS A 197 -9.14 -36.69 13.16
C HIS A 197 -8.72 -37.29 14.51
N GLY A 198 -8.10 -38.49 14.51
CA GLY A 198 -7.75 -39.26 15.69
C GLY A 198 -6.82 -38.59 16.73
N ARG A 199 -6.26 -37.41 16.42
CA ARG A 199 -5.52 -36.58 17.38
C ARG A 199 -6.37 -35.57 18.15
N CYS A 200 -7.67 -35.48 17.82
CA CYS A 200 -8.60 -34.62 18.55
C CYS A 200 -8.78 -35.17 19.97
N LYS A 201 -8.66 -34.33 20.98
CA LYS A 201 -8.80 -34.69 22.37
C LYS A 201 -10.21 -34.45 22.92
N THR A 202 -11.02 -33.67 22.20
CA THR A 202 -12.39 -33.33 22.59
C THR A 202 -13.28 -34.54 22.38
N PRO A 203 -14.14 -34.92 23.35
CA PRO A 203 -15.09 -35.99 23.19
C PRO A 203 -16.02 -35.83 22.02
N ILE A 204 -16.39 -36.94 21.34
CA ILE A 204 -17.24 -36.90 20.16
C ILE A 204 -18.62 -36.32 20.48
N GLU A 205 -19.15 -36.62 21.67
CA GLU A 205 -20.45 -36.15 22.18
C GLU A 205 -20.47 -34.62 22.29
N GLU A 206 -19.39 -34.00 22.73
CA GLU A 206 -19.26 -32.53 22.81
C GLU A 206 -19.19 -31.92 21.41
N ILE A 207 -18.45 -32.54 20.47
CA ILE A 207 -18.36 -32.11 19.08
C ILE A 207 -19.73 -32.24 18.41
N GLN A 208 -20.46 -33.34 18.68
CA GLN A 208 -21.81 -33.56 18.16
C GLN A 208 -22.78 -32.47 18.66
N ALA A 209 -22.70 -32.10 19.94
CA ALA A 209 -23.51 -31.03 20.51
C ALA A 209 -23.14 -29.63 19.91
N ALA A 210 -21.87 -29.40 19.58
CA ALA A 210 -21.38 -28.16 19.00
C ALA A 210 -21.88 -27.90 17.56
N VAL A 211 -22.33 -28.93 16.86
CA VAL A 211 -22.89 -28.87 15.49
C VAL A 211 -24.43 -28.89 15.47
N ASP A 212 -25.09 -28.91 16.63
CA ASP A 212 -26.55 -28.86 16.76
C ASP A 212 -27.07 -27.43 16.55
N GLY A 213 -26.82 -26.89 15.37
CA GLY A 213 -27.20 -25.57 14.93
C GLY A 213 -27.82 -25.60 13.53
N ALA A 214 -28.42 -24.50 13.12
CA ALA A 214 -29.09 -24.40 11.81
C ALA A 214 -28.45 -23.32 10.94
N VAL A 215 -27.84 -23.73 9.84
CA VAL A 215 -27.27 -22.81 8.86
C VAL A 215 -28.35 -22.37 7.87
N SER A 216 -28.70 -21.10 7.84
CA SER A 216 -29.58 -20.54 6.82
C SER A 216 -28.89 -20.58 5.43
N LYS A 217 -29.70 -20.59 4.36
CA LYS A 217 -29.18 -20.55 2.98
C LYS A 217 -28.22 -19.36 2.76
N GLU A 218 -28.56 -18.22 3.34
CA GLU A 218 -27.73 -17.01 3.28
C GLU A 218 -26.37 -17.19 3.98
N GLN A 219 -26.37 -17.73 5.21
CA GLN A 219 -25.14 -17.98 5.96
C GLN A 219 -24.27 -19.06 5.29
N ALA A 220 -24.88 -20.09 4.72
CA ALA A 220 -24.16 -21.12 3.97
C ALA A 220 -23.42 -20.52 2.75
N VAL A 221 -24.07 -19.63 1.99
CA VAL A 221 -23.43 -18.95 0.86
C VAL A 221 -22.27 -18.08 1.33
N LYS A 222 -22.47 -17.27 2.37
CA LYS A 222 -21.41 -16.42 2.95
C LYS A 222 -20.22 -17.24 3.44
N LEU A 223 -20.48 -18.27 4.22
CA LEU A 223 -19.45 -19.15 4.77
C LEU A 223 -18.64 -19.82 3.65
N ARG A 224 -19.29 -20.35 2.62
CA ARG A 224 -18.62 -20.95 1.45
C ARG A 224 -17.72 -19.95 0.72
N GLN A 225 -18.20 -18.71 0.53
CA GLN A 225 -17.38 -17.65 -0.10
C GLN A 225 -16.16 -17.29 0.75
N CYS A 226 -16.33 -17.15 2.08
CA CYS A 226 -15.20 -16.90 2.98
C CYS A 226 -14.16 -18.01 2.91
N LEU A 227 -14.56 -19.29 2.95
CA LEU A 227 -13.64 -20.43 2.87
C LEU A 227 -12.88 -20.47 1.55
N ASN A 228 -13.58 -20.25 0.42
CA ASN A 228 -12.95 -20.21 -0.91
C ASN A 228 -11.94 -19.04 -1.01
N HIS A 229 -12.30 -17.88 -0.47
CA HIS A 229 -11.42 -16.72 -0.49
C HIS A 229 -10.19 -16.93 0.39
N ILE A 230 -10.33 -17.52 1.58
CA ILE A 230 -9.19 -17.90 2.45
C ILE A 230 -8.22 -18.80 1.67
N LEU A 231 -8.72 -19.84 0.98
CA LEU A 231 -7.87 -20.74 0.21
C LEU A 231 -7.13 -20.03 -0.92
N SER A 232 -7.83 -19.17 -1.66
CA SER A 232 -7.23 -18.36 -2.72
C SER A 232 -6.13 -17.46 -2.19
N LEU A 233 -6.37 -16.74 -1.08
CA LEU A 233 -5.40 -15.86 -0.45
C LEU A 233 -4.17 -16.61 0.09
N ILE A 234 -4.35 -17.80 0.67
CA ILE A 234 -3.24 -18.65 1.12
C ILE A 234 -2.39 -19.07 -0.09
N HIS A 235 -3.02 -19.45 -1.19
CA HIS A 235 -2.31 -19.85 -2.42
C HIS A 235 -1.48 -18.71 -3.03
N ILE A 236 -1.98 -17.48 -2.95
CA ILE A 236 -1.25 -16.28 -3.39
C ILE A 236 -0.09 -15.94 -2.45
N SER A 237 -0.30 -16.06 -1.13
CA SER A 237 0.70 -15.65 -0.14
C SER A 237 1.83 -16.68 0.08
N GLU A 238 1.57 -17.97 -0.20
CA GLU A 238 2.51 -19.10 -0.02
C GLU A 238 2.56 -20.02 -1.25
N PRO A 239 2.89 -19.51 -2.46
CA PRO A 239 2.77 -20.29 -3.69
C PRO A 239 3.77 -21.46 -3.78
N THR A 240 4.83 -21.43 -3.01
CA THR A 240 5.91 -22.44 -3.03
C THR A 240 5.81 -23.49 -1.95
N ARG A 241 4.80 -23.43 -1.06
CA ARG A 241 4.63 -24.43 -0.02
C ARG A 241 4.08 -25.74 -0.63
N PRO A 242 4.83 -26.86 -0.62
CA PRO A 242 4.32 -28.12 -1.11
C PRO A 242 3.07 -28.54 -0.30
N ARG A 243 2.10 -29.13 -0.97
CA ARG A 243 0.85 -29.63 -0.36
C ARG A 243 1.09 -30.89 0.44
#